data_c04a11ca1350b58250ab4691e11c75a8
#
_entry.id   c04a11ca1350b58250ab4691e11c75a8
#
_cell.length_a   1.000
_cell.length_b   1.000
_cell.length_c   1.000
_cell.angle_alpha   90.00
_cell.angle_beta   90.00
_cell.angle_gamma   90.00
#
_symmetry.space_group_name_H-M   'P 1'
#
loop_
_entity.id
_entity.type
_entity.pdbx_description
1 polymer ?
#
loop_
_entity_poly.entity_id
_entity_poly.type
_entity_poly.pdbx_seq_one_letter_code
_entity_poly.pdbx_strand_id
1 'polypeptide(L)'
;EPARAVQTNARIVIVGGGAAGLSAANRLAAGLSGARITIIEKREAHIYQPGLTLVATGIWKQKKVLDRNERYVPSGVEWIKAMVSEFDPDANRVVTDAGEVVEYDYLMVTTGLKVDFDAVEGMDTDLIGRAGIGCVYDNNDHATRTWKMIDRFAEQGGVGLFTRPAGAIKCAGAPLKVTMLTEDLMQRRGTRSSAEFNYPTAGESLFSQPDMNDFLKREFPERSINVRWNHPLAGIEPEIQRATFD
;
A
#
# COMPACT_ATOMS: atom_id res chain seq x y z
N GLU A 1 -7.19 27.02 25.03
CA GLU A 1 -7.54 25.95 26.00
C GLU A 1 -7.72 24.63 25.27
N PRO A 2 -7.20 23.49 25.77
CA PRO A 2 -7.51 22.20 25.18
C PRO A 2 -9.03 21.97 25.25
N ALA A 3 -9.63 21.53 24.15
CA ALA A 3 -11.05 21.24 24.11
C ALA A 3 -11.40 20.21 25.21
N ARG A 4 -12.44 20.51 26.01
CA ARG A 4 -12.87 19.61 27.07
C ARG A 4 -13.39 18.31 26.46
N ALA A 5 -12.93 17.15 26.97
CA ALA A 5 -13.39 15.85 26.50
C ALA A 5 -14.92 15.72 26.62
N VAL A 6 -15.55 15.17 25.59
CA VAL A 6 -17.00 14.92 25.58
C VAL A 6 -17.31 13.70 26.46
N GLN A 7 -18.21 13.85 27.41
CA GLN A 7 -18.67 12.75 28.28
C GLN A 7 -19.62 11.84 27.47
N THR A 8 -19.34 10.54 27.47
CA THR A 8 -20.19 9.53 26.84
C THR A 8 -19.87 8.14 27.40
N ASN A 9 -20.84 7.24 27.41
CA ASN A 9 -20.67 5.83 27.73
C ASN A 9 -20.74 4.93 26.49
N ALA A 10 -20.62 5.52 25.30
CA ALA A 10 -20.76 4.82 24.02
C ALA A 10 -19.72 3.71 23.86
N ARG A 11 -20.13 2.62 23.23
CA ARG A 11 -19.29 1.53 22.74
C ARG A 11 -18.88 1.85 21.32
N ILE A 12 -17.59 2.03 21.09
CA ILE A 12 -17.02 2.37 19.77
C ILE A 12 -16.13 1.23 19.33
N VAL A 13 -16.50 0.57 18.22
CA VAL A 13 -15.70 -0.50 17.64
C VAL A 13 -15.01 0.00 16.39
N ILE A 14 -13.70 -0.25 16.31
CA ILE A 14 -12.84 0.11 15.17
C ILE A 14 -12.31 -1.19 14.56
N VAL A 15 -12.73 -1.52 13.36
CA VAL A 15 -12.25 -2.70 12.63
C VAL A 15 -11.06 -2.31 11.76
N GLY A 16 -9.89 -2.87 12.09
CA GLY A 16 -8.61 -2.60 11.45
C GLY A 16 -7.69 -1.71 12.27
N GLY A 17 -6.55 -2.24 12.69
CA GLY A 17 -5.48 -1.57 13.45
C GLY A 17 -4.36 -1.01 12.58
N GLY A 18 -4.65 -0.59 11.36
CA GLY A 18 -3.73 0.15 10.52
C GLY A 18 -3.62 1.63 10.92
N ALA A 19 -2.97 2.44 10.08
CA ALA A 19 -2.76 3.87 10.34
C ALA A 19 -4.09 4.62 10.62
N ALA A 20 -5.15 4.32 9.89
CA ALA A 20 -6.45 4.96 10.06
C ALA A 20 -7.10 4.58 11.39
N GLY A 21 -7.17 3.28 11.72
CA GLY A 21 -7.81 2.80 12.94
C GLY A 21 -7.08 3.25 14.20
N LEU A 22 -5.76 3.12 14.23
CA LEU A 22 -4.95 3.60 15.36
C LEU A 22 -5.03 5.13 15.53
N SER A 23 -5.03 5.88 14.43
CA SER A 23 -5.20 7.34 14.47
C SER A 23 -6.57 7.72 15.01
N ALA A 24 -7.64 7.03 14.58
CA ALA A 24 -8.99 7.24 15.10
C ALA A 24 -9.07 6.92 16.59
N ALA A 25 -8.54 5.76 17.02
CA ALA A 25 -8.53 5.35 18.42
C ALA A 25 -7.83 6.37 19.31
N ASN A 26 -6.67 6.87 18.91
CA ASN A 26 -5.92 7.89 19.66
C ASN A 26 -6.72 9.20 19.78
N ARG A 27 -7.37 9.64 18.70
CA ARG A 27 -8.18 10.87 18.72
C ARG A 27 -9.43 10.70 19.57
N LEU A 28 -10.10 9.57 19.47
CA LEU A 28 -11.29 9.27 20.28
C LEU A 28 -10.95 9.14 21.77
N ALA A 29 -9.87 8.42 22.10
CA ALA A 29 -9.41 8.29 23.49
C ALA A 29 -9.02 9.64 24.12
N ALA A 30 -8.46 10.56 23.33
CA ALA A 30 -8.12 11.90 23.82
C ALA A 30 -9.34 12.84 23.89
N GLY A 31 -10.34 12.67 23.00
CA GLY A 31 -11.50 13.57 22.90
C GLY A 31 -12.73 13.13 23.68
N LEU A 32 -12.79 11.88 24.14
CA LEU A 32 -13.94 11.31 24.84
C LEU A 32 -13.57 10.88 26.25
N SER A 33 -14.53 11.02 27.18
CA SER A 33 -14.40 10.52 28.56
C SER A 33 -15.55 9.57 28.84
N GLY A 34 -15.22 8.35 29.33
CA GLY A 34 -16.19 7.31 29.63
C GLY A 34 -16.56 6.38 28.48
N ALA A 35 -16.14 6.69 27.22
CA ALA A 35 -16.33 5.80 26.08
C ALA A 35 -15.58 4.48 26.27
N ARG A 36 -16.15 3.39 25.78
CA ARG A 36 -15.49 2.08 25.64
C ARG A 36 -15.06 1.91 24.18
N ILE A 37 -13.76 1.97 23.93
CA ILE A 37 -13.20 1.91 22.60
C ILE A 37 -12.50 0.57 22.42
N THR A 38 -12.87 -0.19 21.39
CA THR A 38 -12.29 -1.49 21.06
C THR A 38 -11.74 -1.46 19.63
N ILE A 39 -10.49 -1.88 19.45
CA ILE A 39 -9.88 -2.14 18.12
C ILE A 39 -9.90 -3.64 17.88
N ILE A 40 -10.34 -4.07 16.69
CA ILE A 40 -10.24 -5.47 16.24
C ILE A 40 -9.20 -5.52 15.11
N GLU A 41 -8.05 -6.13 15.38
CA GLU A 41 -6.95 -6.28 14.41
C GLU A 41 -6.10 -7.50 14.78
N LYS A 42 -5.96 -8.43 13.84
CA LYS A 42 -5.19 -9.66 14.04
C LYS A 42 -3.68 -9.44 13.99
N ARG A 43 -3.23 -8.48 13.16
CA ARG A 43 -1.79 -8.23 12.97
C ARG A 43 -1.18 -7.52 14.17
N GLU A 44 -0.08 -8.05 14.66
CA GLU A 44 0.72 -7.39 15.70
C GLU A 44 1.75 -6.42 15.10
N ALA A 45 2.13 -6.63 13.84
CA ALA A 45 3.06 -5.76 13.15
C ALA A 45 2.37 -4.51 12.60
N HIS A 46 2.93 -3.33 12.92
CA HIS A 46 2.59 -2.07 12.28
C HIS A 46 3.48 -1.84 11.06
N ILE A 47 2.88 -1.60 9.91
CA ILE A 47 3.60 -1.34 8.67
C ILE A 47 3.37 0.11 8.24
N TYR A 48 4.44 0.89 8.20
CA TYR A 48 4.43 2.22 7.59
C TYR A 48 4.42 2.11 6.06
N GLN A 49 3.24 1.91 5.49
CA GLN A 49 3.07 1.61 4.07
C GLN A 49 3.69 2.64 3.11
N PRO A 50 3.65 3.98 3.38
CA PRO A 50 4.30 4.94 2.49
C PRO A 50 5.80 4.71 2.28
N GLY A 51 6.48 4.10 3.24
CA GLY A 51 7.88 3.75 3.16
C GLY A 51 8.20 2.51 2.31
N LEU A 52 7.19 1.72 1.91
CA LEU A 52 7.40 0.52 1.11
C LEU A 52 8.02 0.83 -0.27
N THR A 53 7.71 1.99 -0.87
CA THR A 53 8.37 2.44 -2.10
C THR A 53 9.86 2.65 -1.92
N LEU A 54 10.28 3.13 -0.74
CA LEU A 54 11.69 3.34 -0.40
C LEU A 54 12.40 2.02 -0.07
N VAL A 55 11.67 1.04 0.46
CA VAL A 55 12.20 -0.33 0.65
C VAL A 55 12.39 -0.99 -0.71
N ALA A 56 11.38 -0.93 -1.59
CA ALA A 56 11.42 -1.54 -2.91
C ALA A 56 12.49 -0.94 -3.85
N THR A 57 12.98 0.26 -3.55
CA THR A 57 14.05 0.94 -4.30
C THR A 57 15.38 0.98 -3.54
N GLY A 58 15.50 0.25 -2.42
CA GLY A 58 16.74 0.08 -1.65
C GLY A 58 17.17 1.26 -0.80
N ILE A 59 16.41 2.36 -0.79
CA ILE A 59 16.72 3.56 0.00
C ILE A 59 16.56 3.29 1.49
N TRP A 60 15.54 2.50 1.86
CA TRP A 60 15.32 2.07 3.24
C TRP A 60 15.44 0.56 3.39
N LYS A 61 15.96 0.15 4.54
CA LYS A 61 15.87 -1.26 4.95
C LYS A 61 14.47 -1.54 5.52
N GLN A 62 13.98 -2.76 5.33
CA GLN A 62 12.66 -3.24 5.80
C GLN A 62 12.36 -2.84 7.25
N LYS A 63 13.33 -2.95 8.14
CA LYS A 63 13.16 -2.61 9.57
C LYS A 63 12.73 -1.15 9.83
N LYS A 64 12.91 -0.24 8.86
CA LYS A 64 12.46 1.17 9.00
C LYS A 64 10.95 1.33 8.86
N VAL A 65 10.27 0.39 8.23
CA VAL A 65 8.83 0.43 7.98
C VAL A 65 8.04 -0.48 8.89
N LEU A 66 8.73 -1.24 9.76
CA LEU A 66 8.12 -2.19 10.69
C LEU A 66 8.20 -1.69 12.13
N ASP A 67 7.09 -1.79 12.83
CA ASP A 67 6.98 -1.59 14.26
C ASP A 67 5.91 -2.53 14.83
N ARG A 68 5.55 -2.39 16.11
CA ARG A 68 4.52 -3.16 16.80
C ARG A 68 3.28 -2.30 17.00
N ASN A 69 2.11 -2.80 16.62
CA ASN A 69 0.83 -2.12 16.83
C ASN A 69 0.59 -1.75 18.30
N GLU A 70 1.04 -2.59 19.23
CA GLU A 70 0.94 -2.36 20.66
C GLU A 70 1.45 -0.98 21.12
N ARG A 71 2.48 -0.45 20.45
CA ARG A 71 3.08 0.86 20.77
C ARG A 71 2.15 2.03 20.44
N TYR A 72 1.17 1.80 19.59
CA TYR A 72 0.27 2.82 19.07
C TYR A 72 -1.17 2.71 19.59
N VAL A 73 -1.50 1.60 20.26
CA VAL A 73 -2.80 1.45 20.94
C VAL A 73 -2.80 2.33 22.18
N PRO A 74 -3.75 3.28 22.30
CA PRO A 74 -3.80 4.18 23.46
C PRO A 74 -4.16 3.43 24.74
N SER A 75 -3.69 3.94 25.86
CA SER A 75 -4.12 3.43 27.18
C SER A 75 -5.63 3.49 27.32
N GLY A 76 -6.25 2.44 27.86
CA GLY A 76 -7.70 2.33 28.03
C GLY A 76 -8.48 1.92 26.79
N VAL A 77 -7.82 1.70 25.67
CA VAL A 77 -8.42 1.09 24.46
C VAL A 77 -8.18 -0.41 24.49
N GLU A 78 -9.24 -1.18 24.32
CA GLU A 78 -9.18 -2.63 24.22
C GLU A 78 -8.69 -3.04 22.82
N TRP A 79 -7.81 -4.04 22.75
CA TRP A 79 -7.37 -4.60 21.49
C TRP A 79 -7.69 -6.10 21.40
N ILE A 80 -8.68 -6.44 20.54
CA ILE A 80 -9.04 -7.82 20.22
C ILE A 80 -8.16 -8.28 19.05
N LYS A 81 -7.30 -9.27 19.28
CA LYS A 81 -6.38 -9.82 18.29
C LYS A 81 -7.08 -10.87 17.39
N ALA A 82 -8.04 -10.41 16.61
CA ALA A 82 -8.85 -11.24 15.71
C ALA A 82 -9.13 -10.51 14.40
N MET A 83 -9.70 -11.23 13.42
CA MET A 83 -10.30 -10.64 12.23
C MET A 83 -11.82 -10.60 12.39
N VAL A 84 -12.47 -9.57 11.84
CA VAL A 84 -13.92 -9.57 11.68
C VAL A 84 -14.28 -10.42 10.47
N SER A 85 -15.14 -11.41 10.68
CA SER A 85 -15.67 -12.30 9.65
C SER A 85 -17.07 -11.92 9.18
N GLU A 86 -17.84 -11.22 10.04
CA GLU A 86 -19.22 -10.82 9.74
C GLU A 86 -19.54 -9.45 10.30
N PHE A 87 -20.31 -8.67 9.54
CA PHE A 87 -20.89 -7.39 9.95
C PHE A 87 -22.40 -7.53 9.98
N ASP A 88 -23.05 -7.26 11.11
CA ASP A 88 -24.48 -7.24 11.29
C ASP A 88 -24.90 -5.83 11.77
N PRO A 89 -25.06 -4.88 10.82
CA PRO A 89 -25.38 -3.50 11.17
C PRO A 89 -26.80 -3.33 11.73
N ASP A 90 -27.74 -4.23 11.40
CA ASP A 90 -29.10 -4.16 11.91
C ASP A 90 -29.15 -4.50 13.42
N ALA A 91 -28.29 -5.40 13.87
CA ALA A 91 -28.13 -5.74 15.28
C ALA A 91 -27.01 -4.95 15.98
N ASN A 92 -26.35 -3.99 15.32
CA ASN A 92 -25.23 -3.21 15.85
C ASN A 92 -24.11 -4.09 16.44
N ARG A 93 -23.65 -5.09 15.69
CA ARG A 93 -22.60 -6.02 16.12
C ARG A 93 -21.70 -6.45 14.97
N VAL A 94 -20.51 -6.91 15.33
CA VAL A 94 -19.59 -7.63 14.43
C VAL A 94 -19.25 -8.98 15.06
N VAL A 95 -18.91 -9.96 14.23
CA VAL A 95 -18.46 -11.30 14.68
C VAL A 95 -17.01 -11.49 14.22
N THR A 96 -16.17 -11.99 15.11
CA THR A 96 -14.78 -12.29 14.83
C THR A 96 -14.62 -13.69 14.21
N ASP A 97 -13.45 -13.96 13.62
CA ASP A 97 -13.05 -15.27 13.10
C ASP A 97 -12.93 -16.35 14.22
N ALA A 98 -12.92 -15.93 15.48
CA ALA A 98 -12.99 -16.81 16.66
C ALA A 98 -14.43 -17.03 17.18
N GLY A 99 -15.45 -16.44 16.53
CA GLY A 99 -16.85 -16.51 16.93
C GLY A 99 -17.26 -15.56 18.07
N GLU A 100 -16.38 -14.65 18.48
CA GLU A 100 -16.70 -13.62 19.46
C GLU A 100 -17.61 -12.56 18.85
N VAL A 101 -18.71 -12.22 19.56
CA VAL A 101 -19.65 -11.18 19.17
C VAL A 101 -19.30 -9.89 19.89
N VAL A 102 -19.05 -8.83 19.14
CA VAL A 102 -18.72 -7.50 19.69
C VAL A 102 -19.82 -6.51 19.28
N GLU A 103 -20.57 -6.04 20.28
CA GLU A 103 -21.62 -5.05 20.09
C GLU A 103 -21.08 -3.62 20.11
N TYR A 104 -21.71 -2.72 19.37
CA TYR A 104 -21.31 -1.32 19.28
C TYR A 104 -22.51 -0.37 19.25
N ASP A 105 -22.24 0.89 19.63
CA ASP A 105 -23.13 2.02 19.36
C ASP A 105 -22.62 2.79 18.12
N TYR A 106 -21.29 2.74 17.88
CA TYR A 106 -20.64 3.31 16.69
C TYR A 106 -19.60 2.32 16.14
N LEU A 107 -19.63 2.14 14.81
CA LEU A 107 -18.68 1.31 14.09
C LEU A 107 -17.83 2.14 13.12
N MET A 108 -16.52 1.95 13.17
CA MET A 108 -15.58 2.49 12.19
C MET A 108 -14.89 1.34 11.45
N VAL A 109 -15.06 1.26 10.14
CA VAL A 109 -14.40 0.26 9.30
C VAL A 109 -13.16 0.87 8.64
N THR A 110 -11.98 0.41 9.03
CA THR A 110 -10.68 0.94 8.62
C THR A 110 -9.74 -0.17 8.13
N THR A 111 -10.30 -1.17 7.46
CA THR A 111 -9.61 -2.40 7.04
C THR A 111 -8.59 -2.19 5.91
N GLY A 112 -8.59 -1.02 5.27
CA GLY A 112 -7.69 -0.70 4.18
C GLY A 112 -8.09 -1.36 2.86
N LEU A 113 -7.09 -1.70 2.03
CA LEU A 113 -7.27 -2.29 0.70
C LEU A 113 -6.51 -3.61 0.62
N LYS A 114 -7.10 -4.58 -0.08
CA LYS A 114 -6.43 -5.79 -0.57
C LYS A 114 -5.97 -5.53 -2.01
N VAL A 115 -4.77 -5.97 -2.36
CA VAL A 115 -4.30 -5.98 -3.75
C VAL A 115 -5.01 -7.13 -4.47
N ASP A 116 -5.64 -6.83 -5.58
CA ASP A 116 -6.31 -7.81 -6.43
C ASP A 116 -5.33 -8.33 -7.48
N PHE A 117 -4.66 -9.43 -7.15
CA PHE A 117 -3.73 -10.07 -8.05
C PHE A 117 -4.44 -10.90 -9.12
N ASP A 118 -5.67 -11.36 -8.85
CA ASP A 118 -6.46 -12.16 -9.77
C ASP A 118 -6.94 -11.35 -10.99
N ALA A 119 -6.89 -10.02 -10.88
CA ALA A 119 -7.18 -9.11 -12.00
C ALA A 119 -6.11 -9.12 -13.10
N VAL A 120 -4.96 -9.77 -12.89
CA VAL A 120 -3.88 -9.90 -13.88
C VAL A 120 -3.69 -11.38 -14.18
N GLU A 121 -3.99 -11.81 -15.40
CA GLU A 121 -3.86 -13.21 -15.82
C GLU A 121 -2.42 -13.71 -15.64
N GLY A 122 -2.24 -14.91 -15.11
CA GLY A 122 -0.93 -15.50 -14.86
C GLY A 122 -0.18 -14.95 -13.65
N MET A 123 -0.77 -13.99 -12.90
CA MET A 123 -0.14 -13.44 -11.71
C MET A 123 -0.36 -14.34 -10.49
N ASP A 124 0.76 -14.70 -9.84
CA ASP A 124 0.78 -15.35 -8.54
C ASP A 124 1.70 -14.57 -7.60
N THR A 125 1.31 -14.47 -6.33
CA THR A 125 2.11 -13.78 -5.30
C THR A 125 3.48 -14.40 -5.06
N ASP A 126 3.65 -15.69 -5.33
CA ASP A 126 4.93 -16.39 -5.23
C ASP A 126 5.93 -15.97 -6.32
N LEU A 127 5.45 -15.34 -7.40
CA LEU A 127 6.28 -14.78 -8.46
C LEU A 127 6.97 -13.47 -8.05
N ILE A 128 6.48 -12.80 -7.00
CA ILE A 128 7.03 -11.51 -6.56
C ILE A 128 8.48 -11.67 -6.08
N GLY A 129 9.38 -10.94 -6.73
CA GLY A 129 10.83 -11.05 -6.57
C GLY A 129 11.49 -12.13 -7.41
N ARG A 130 10.74 -12.78 -8.31
CA ARG A 130 11.20 -13.80 -9.26
C ARG A 130 10.77 -13.41 -10.68
N ALA A 131 11.37 -14.04 -11.70
CA ALA A 131 11.01 -13.85 -13.11
C ALA A 131 10.84 -12.37 -13.57
N GLY A 132 11.48 -11.42 -12.88
CA GLY A 132 11.36 -10.00 -13.21
C GLY A 132 10.09 -9.31 -12.64
N ILE A 133 9.29 -9.99 -11.80
CA ILE A 133 8.02 -9.47 -11.29
C ILE A 133 8.21 -8.85 -9.91
N GLY A 134 7.70 -7.62 -9.71
CA GLY A 134 7.74 -6.90 -8.45
C GLY A 134 6.38 -6.36 -8.03
N CYS A 135 6.19 -6.24 -6.72
CA CYS A 135 5.05 -5.57 -6.12
C CYS A 135 5.48 -4.81 -4.87
N VAL A 136 5.00 -3.57 -4.73
CA VAL A 136 5.43 -2.67 -3.65
C VAL A 136 4.45 -2.69 -2.47
N TYR A 137 3.15 -2.67 -2.75
CA TYR A 137 2.14 -2.35 -1.74
C TYR A 137 1.33 -3.53 -1.19
N ASP A 138 1.73 -4.74 -1.43
CA ASP A 138 1.10 -5.87 -0.77
C ASP A 138 1.60 -5.99 0.68
N ASN A 139 2.89 -6.24 0.86
CA ASN A 139 3.52 -6.34 2.17
C ASN A 139 5.01 -5.95 2.14
N ASN A 140 5.63 -5.90 3.32
CA ASN A 140 7.04 -5.52 3.47
C ASN A 140 8.03 -6.55 2.90
N ASP A 141 7.68 -7.85 2.89
CA ASP A 141 8.53 -8.89 2.31
C ASP A 141 8.53 -8.82 0.79
N HIS A 142 7.37 -8.59 0.18
CA HIS A 142 7.26 -8.36 -1.26
C HIS A 142 8.00 -7.10 -1.71
N ALA A 143 7.92 -6.01 -0.94
CA ALA A 143 8.73 -4.82 -1.22
C ALA A 143 10.24 -5.12 -1.14
N THR A 144 10.68 -5.94 -0.18
CA THR A 144 12.09 -6.36 -0.06
C THR A 144 12.54 -7.27 -1.19
N ARG A 145 11.68 -8.19 -1.64
CA ARG A 145 11.96 -9.05 -2.81
C ARG A 145 12.00 -8.21 -4.09
N THR A 146 11.12 -7.22 -4.22
CA THR A 146 11.11 -6.26 -5.33
C THR A 146 12.41 -5.46 -5.38
N TRP A 147 12.96 -5.06 -4.22
CA TRP A 147 14.28 -4.43 -4.19
C TRP A 147 15.37 -5.30 -4.81
N LYS A 148 15.44 -6.57 -4.45
CA LYS A 148 16.45 -7.48 -5.02
C LYS A 148 16.36 -7.59 -6.54
N MET A 149 15.15 -7.50 -7.07
CA MET A 149 14.89 -7.50 -8.51
C MET A 149 15.31 -6.17 -9.15
N ILE A 150 14.92 -5.04 -8.56
CA ILE A 150 15.29 -3.69 -9.04
C ILE A 150 16.83 -3.50 -8.99
N ASP A 151 17.47 -3.98 -7.94
CA ASP A 151 18.93 -3.95 -7.78
C ASP A 151 19.64 -4.68 -8.93
N ARG A 152 19.17 -5.90 -9.25
CA ARG A 152 19.66 -6.68 -10.39
C ARG A 152 19.39 -5.98 -11.72
N PHE A 153 18.19 -5.45 -11.92
CA PHE A 153 17.86 -4.67 -13.11
C PHE A 153 18.77 -3.45 -13.26
N ALA A 154 19.05 -2.77 -12.14
CA ALA A 154 19.95 -1.61 -12.15
C ALA A 154 21.41 -1.97 -12.45
N GLU A 155 21.84 -3.22 -12.27
CA GLU A 155 23.16 -3.72 -12.64
C GLU A 155 23.21 -4.20 -14.10
N GLN A 156 22.18 -4.94 -14.52
CA GLN A 156 22.21 -5.67 -15.81
C GLN A 156 21.54 -4.91 -16.95
N GLY A 157 20.66 -3.96 -16.64
CA GLY A 157 19.84 -3.29 -17.64
C GLY A 157 18.68 -4.16 -18.14
N GLY A 158 18.23 -3.88 -19.37
CA GLY A 158 17.11 -4.56 -20.02
C GLY A 158 15.86 -3.69 -20.11
N VAL A 159 14.68 -4.31 -20.26
CA VAL A 159 13.40 -3.61 -20.38
C VAL A 159 12.68 -3.58 -19.04
N GLY A 160 12.44 -2.38 -18.51
CA GLY A 160 11.65 -2.15 -17.29
C GLY A 160 10.24 -1.70 -17.63
N LEU A 161 9.24 -2.42 -17.09
CA LEU A 161 7.83 -2.08 -17.17
C LEU A 161 7.34 -1.63 -15.79
N PHE A 162 7.06 -0.34 -15.64
CA PHE A 162 6.59 0.25 -14.39
C PHE A 162 5.10 0.58 -14.50
N THR A 163 4.25 -0.37 -14.20
CA THR A 163 2.82 -0.29 -14.51
C THR A 163 2.05 0.53 -13.49
N ARG A 164 1.10 1.36 -13.99
CA ARG A 164 0.03 1.92 -13.19
C ARG A 164 -1.26 1.15 -13.48
N PRO A 165 -1.79 0.40 -12.51
CA PRO A 165 -3.01 -0.39 -12.72
C PRO A 165 -4.23 0.50 -13.00
N ALA A 166 -5.26 -0.13 -13.57
CA ALA A 166 -6.58 0.46 -13.71
C ALA A 166 -7.28 0.62 -12.33
N GLY A 167 -8.28 1.48 -12.28
CA GLY A 167 -9.14 1.66 -11.12
C GLY A 167 -8.50 2.45 -9.97
N ALA A 168 -9.05 2.23 -8.77
CA ALA A 168 -8.58 2.92 -7.56
C ALA A 168 -7.32 2.27 -6.99
N ILE A 169 -6.31 3.09 -6.75
CA ILE A 169 -5.04 2.65 -6.15
C ILE A 169 -4.77 3.39 -4.84
N LYS A 170 -4.08 2.74 -3.90
CA LYS A 170 -3.74 3.32 -2.59
C LYS A 170 -3.00 4.65 -2.69
N CYS A 171 -2.12 4.78 -3.67
CA CYS A 171 -1.25 5.94 -3.84
C CYS A 171 -0.93 6.15 -5.32
N ALA A 172 -1.53 7.15 -5.92
CA ALA A 172 -1.30 7.50 -7.33
C ALA A 172 0.18 7.85 -7.64
N GLY A 173 0.92 8.30 -6.64
CA GLY A 173 2.35 8.62 -6.77
C GLY A 173 3.30 7.42 -6.61
N ALA A 174 2.82 6.24 -6.19
CA ALA A 174 3.72 5.11 -5.93
C ALA A 174 4.39 4.56 -7.19
N PRO A 175 3.67 4.27 -8.28
CA PRO A 175 4.30 3.85 -9.53
C PRO A 175 5.31 4.86 -10.05
N LEU A 176 4.97 6.15 -10.01
CA LEU A 176 5.86 7.24 -10.39
C LEU A 176 7.13 7.27 -9.54
N LYS A 177 7.00 7.15 -8.21
CA LYS A 177 8.14 7.12 -7.30
C LYS A 177 9.07 5.95 -7.60
N VAL A 178 8.54 4.75 -7.77
CA VAL A 178 9.36 3.57 -8.05
C VAL A 178 10.09 3.73 -9.39
N THR A 179 9.41 4.23 -10.41
CA THR A 179 10.01 4.50 -11.72
C THR A 179 11.17 5.49 -11.62
N MET A 180 10.92 6.66 -11.06
CA MET A 180 11.91 7.73 -10.97
C MET A 180 13.07 7.40 -10.01
N LEU A 181 12.80 6.73 -8.90
CA LEU A 181 13.85 6.30 -7.97
C LEU A 181 14.72 5.19 -8.55
N THR A 182 14.15 4.31 -9.37
CA THR A 182 14.93 3.28 -10.09
C THR A 182 15.78 3.93 -11.18
N GLU A 183 15.22 4.88 -11.89
CA GLU A 183 15.94 5.65 -12.92
C GLU A 183 17.12 6.42 -12.30
N ASP A 184 16.89 7.16 -11.22
CA ASP A 184 17.93 7.89 -10.48
C ASP A 184 19.02 6.95 -9.93
N LEU A 185 18.66 5.76 -9.44
CA LEU A 185 19.59 4.74 -9.02
C LEU A 185 20.53 4.33 -10.17
N MET A 186 19.97 4.11 -11.35
CA MET A 186 20.76 3.72 -12.54
C MET A 186 21.64 4.87 -13.05
N GLN A 187 21.15 6.11 -12.99
CA GLN A 187 21.96 7.29 -13.28
C GLN A 187 23.20 7.36 -12.36
N ARG A 188 22.98 7.23 -11.08
CA ARG A 188 24.09 7.25 -10.08
C ARG A 188 25.08 6.11 -10.23
N ARG A 189 24.63 4.95 -10.75
CA ARG A 189 25.49 3.79 -11.04
C ARG A 189 26.18 3.88 -12.40
N GLY A 190 25.80 4.82 -13.25
CA GLY A 190 26.30 4.94 -14.63
C GLY A 190 25.75 3.84 -15.57
N THR A 191 24.66 3.18 -15.19
CA THR A 191 24.06 2.07 -15.96
C THR A 191 22.76 2.46 -16.67
N ARG A 192 22.32 3.73 -16.58
CA ARG A 192 21.03 4.17 -17.15
C ARG A 192 20.85 3.85 -18.64
N SER A 193 21.92 3.94 -19.42
CA SER A 193 21.90 3.68 -20.86
C SER A 193 21.71 2.21 -21.22
N SER A 194 21.88 1.28 -20.29
CA SER A 194 21.67 -0.15 -20.53
C SER A 194 20.20 -0.59 -20.39
N ALA A 195 19.30 0.34 -20.00
CA ALA A 195 17.91 0.01 -19.73
C ALA A 195 16.92 0.88 -20.50
N GLU A 196 15.87 0.25 -20.99
CA GLU A 196 14.67 0.89 -21.50
C GLU A 196 13.62 0.99 -20.38
N PHE A 197 13.09 2.20 -20.17
CA PHE A 197 12.04 2.46 -19.18
C PHE A 197 10.72 2.69 -19.88
N ASN A 198 9.73 1.87 -19.57
CA ASN A 198 8.36 2.00 -20.06
C ASN A 198 7.41 2.17 -18.87
N TYR A 199 6.49 3.11 -19.00
CA TYR A 199 5.45 3.40 -18.01
C TYR A 199 4.06 3.20 -18.63
N PRO A 200 3.59 1.94 -18.71
CA PRO A 200 2.21 1.66 -19.12
C PRO A 200 1.23 2.16 -18.05
N THR A 201 0.20 2.86 -18.49
CA THR A 201 -0.84 3.40 -17.61
C THR A 201 -2.22 3.20 -18.21
N ALA A 202 -3.19 2.85 -17.38
CA ALA A 202 -4.58 2.63 -17.78
C ALA A 202 -5.34 3.92 -18.15
N GLY A 203 -4.71 5.10 -18.01
CA GLY A 203 -5.38 6.38 -18.26
C GLY A 203 -4.54 7.34 -19.09
N GLU A 204 -5.05 8.55 -19.27
CA GLU A 204 -4.45 9.62 -20.09
C GLU A 204 -3.69 10.68 -19.27
N SER A 205 -3.52 10.43 -17.98
CA SER A 205 -2.79 11.32 -17.07
C SER A 205 -1.81 10.55 -16.19
N LEU A 206 -0.65 11.14 -15.90
CA LEU A 206 0.33 10.59 -14.96
C LEU A 206 -0.08 10.86 -13.51
N PHE A 207 -0.74 11.99 -13.28
CA PHE A 207 -1.18 12.39 -11.94
C PHE A 207 -2.49 13.18 -12.00
N SER A 208 -3.25 13.17 -10.89
CA SER A 208 -4.57 13.82 -10.83
C SER A 208 -4.52 15.34 -10.74
N GLN A 209 -3.44 15.91 -10.18
CA GLN A 209 -3.27 17.37 -10.11
C GLN A 209 -2.65 17.86 -11.42
N PRO A 210 -3.26 18.87 -12.08
CA PRO A 210 -2.83 19.35 -13.39
C PRO A 210 -1.36 19.79 -13.44
N ASP A 211 -0.93 20.64 -12.52
CA ASP A 211 0.46 21.17 -12.50
C ASP A 211 1.49 20.05 -12.36
N MET A 212 1.21 19.06 -11.51
CA MET A 212 2.09 17.90 -11.32
C MET A 212 2.06 16.98 -12.56
N ASN A 213 0.90 16.80 -13.16
CA ASN A 213 0.77 16.02 -14.40
C ASN A 213 1.58 16.65 -15.54
N ASP A 214 1.48 17.96 -15.70
CA ASP A 214 2.22 18.68 -16.74
C ASP A 214 3.72 18.69 -16.47
N PHE A 215 4.14 18.79 -15.21
CA PHE A 215 5.53 18.59 -14.81
C PHE A 215 6.03 17.20 -15.23
N LEU A 216 5.32 16.13 -14.88
CA LEU A 216 5.70 14.75 -15.19
C LEU A 216 5.72 14.47 -16.70
N LYS A 217 4.80 15.07 -17.47
CA LYS A 217 4.78 14.96 -18.94
C LYS A 217 6.02 15.56 -19.60
N ARG A 218 6.68 16.54 -18.97
CA ARG A 218 7.97 17.08 -19.42
C ARG A 218 9.14 16.24 -18.93
N GLU A 219 9.14 15.86 -17.65
CA GLU A 219 10.25 15.11 -17.03
C GLU A 219 10.47 13.72 -17.64
N PHE A 220 9.39 13.01 -17.95
CA PHE A 220 9.50 11.63 -18.44
C PHE A 220 10.27 11.50 -19.75
N PRO A 221 9.98 12.28 -20.81
CA PRO A 221 10.78 12.28 -22.02
C PRO A 221 12.24 12.70 -21.80
N GLU A 222 12.49 13.72 -20.94
CA GLU A 222 13.85 14.17 -20.62
C GLU A 222 14.68 13.07 -19.94
N ARG A 223 14.03 12.17 -19.19
CA ARG A 223 14.64 11.00 -18.54
C ARG A 223 14.59 9.73 -19.42
N SER A 224 14.15 9.86 -20.67
CA SER A 224 13.95 8.71 -21.58
C SER A 224 13.04 7.64 -20.95
N ILE A 225 11.94 8.05 -20.34
CA ILE A 225 10.88 7.18 -19.82
C ILE A 225 9.71 7.24 -20.81
N ASN A 226 9.42 6.11 -21.45
CA ASN A 226 8.37 6.00 -22.45
C ASN A 226 7.01 5.77 -21.79
N VAL A 227 6.07 6.68 -21.97
CA VAL A 227 4.69 6.50 -21.48
C VAL A 227 3.87 5.74 -22.52
N ARG A 228 3.13 4.73 -22.06
CA ARG A 228 2.14 3.99 -22.86
C ARG A 228 0.77 4.28 -22.29
N TRP A 229 0.03 5.16 -22.95
CA TRP A 229 -1.30 5.60 -22.53
C TRP A 229 -2.36 4.54 -22.85
N ASN A 230 -3.36 4.41 -21.97
CA ASN A 230 -4.48 3.48 -22.15
C ASN A 230 -4.02 2.02 -22.37
N HIS A 231 -2.99 1.61 -21.62
CA HIS A 231 -2.44 0.25 -21.67
C HIS A 231 -2.46 -0.33 -20.23
N PRO A 232 -3.62 -0.74 -19.71
CA PRO A 232 -3.69 -1.48 -18.46
C PRO A 232 -3.04 -2.86 -18.61
N LEU A 233 -2.31 -3.28 -17.59
CA LEU A 233 -1.73 -4.62 -17.55
C LEU A 233 -2.85 -5.64 -17.44
N ALA A 234 -2.95 -6.55 -18.40
CA ALA A 234 -3.97 -7.60 -18.49
C ALA A 234 -3.43 -8.96 -18.07
N GLY A 235 -2.18 -9.28 -18.42
CA GLY A 235 -1.63 -10.59 -18.09
C GLY A 235 -0.11 -10.62 -18.10
N ILE A 236 0.44 -11.71 -17.57
CA ILE A 236 1.88 -12.00 -17.56
C ILE A 236 2.13 -13.47 -17.88
N GLU A 237 3.23 -13.74 -18.59
CA GLU A 237 3.76 -15.07 -18.88
C GLU A 237 5.20 -15.13 -18.33
N PRO A 238 5.38 -15.54 -17.07
CA PRO A 238 6.69 -15.46 -16.39
C PRO A 238 7.81 -16.25 -17.04
N GLU A 239 7.49 -17.40 -17.64
CA GLU A 239 8.45 -18.32 -18.25
C GLU A 239 9.18 -17.70 -19.43
N ILE A 240 8.51 -16.82 -20.17
CA ILE A 240 9.05 -16.12 -21.32
C ILE A 240 9.20 -14.61 -21.09
N GLN A 241 9.00 -14.16 -19.85
CA GLN A 241 9.10 -12.76 -19.42
C GLN A 241 8.27 -11.81 -20.30
N ARG A 242 7.03 -12.17 -20.60
CA ARG A 242 6.10 -11.37 -21.40
C ARG A 242 5.00 -10.80 -20.52
N ALA A 243 4.65 -9.54 -20.77
CA ALA A 243 3.47 -8.87 -20.25
C ALA A 243 2.53 -8.49 -21.39
N THR A 244 1.22 -8.69 -21.20
CA THR A 244 0.16 -8.31 -22.14
C THR A 244 -0.64 -7.14 -21.58
N PHE A 245 -1.07 -6.26 -22.44
CA PHE A 245 -1.82 -5.05 -22.11
C PHE A 245 -3.07 -4.96 -22.99
N ASP A 246 -4.17 -4.46 -22.45
CA ASP A 246 -5.41 -4.16 -23.16
C ASP A 246 -5.33 -2.78 -23.86
#